data_6f59fd90809555230b034253f0546f1b
#
_entry.id   6f59fd90809555230b034253f0546f1b
#
_cell.length_a   1.000
_cell.length_b   1.000
_cell.length_c   1.000
_cell.angle_alpha   90.00
_cell.angle_beta   90.00
_cell.angle_gamma   90.00
#
_symmetry.space_group_name_H-M   'P 1'
#
loop_
_entity.id
_entity.type
_entity.pdbx_description
1 polymer ?
#
loop_
_entity_poly.entity_id
_entity_poly.type
_entity_poly.pdbx_seq_one_letter_code
_entity_poly.pdbx_strand_id
1 'polypeptide(L)'
;MCANNKPSMTWAWMPLLAICVVVTCALCTGCSAKTASSSSTSKAPEKARPEDNPAVMLPVNTYELAGSVGVDGRQGVCCEGDYYWVSGSTTLTKYDRNWNMVAQNLKPFDGYTIEVNHIGDIDVWQNELYVSAEYFMDGVGKNIQIAVYDGNTLQLKRTFPFEPASGQLECSGIAVDADAGAVWMCSWVGEESGRYLYRYNLKTGAYEGKVHMQMPPQWLQGIACYDGCLYMTADDGAADDNEPDHLYRTSIKPGATSCTVTLERTFDDVTRQGEIEGLTFDKSAGKLLVLYNRGARIVLGMPKGFYDGYDREISEVFSYSITKHR
;
A
#
# COMPACT_ATOMS: atom_id res chain seq x y z
N MET A 1 44.03 -7.48 -31.83
CA MET A 1 44.67 -6.25 -31.38
C MET A 1 43.71 -5.09 -31.66
N CYS A 2 42.97 -4.62 -30.71
CA CYS A 2 42.30 -3.31 -30.68
C CYS A 2 41.99 -3.02 -29.20
N ALA A 3 42.54 -1.94 -28.72
CA ALA A 3 42.61 -1.57 -27.33
C ALA A 3 41.29 -0.98 -26.79
N ASN A 4 40.91 -1.40 -25.60
CA ASN A 4 39.87 -0.79 -24.79
C ASN A 4 40.36 0.53 -24.18
N ASN A 5 39.65 1.63 -24.49
CA ASN A 5 39.76 2.87 -23.73
C ASN A 5 38.46 3.09 -22.94
N LYS A 6 38.56 2.97 -21.61
CA LYS A 6 37.54 3.47 -20.66
C LYS A 6 37.93 4.88 -20.21
N PRO A 7 37.03 5.87 -20.16
CA PRO A 7 37.30 7.13 -19.49
C PRO A 7 37.07 6.99 -17.97
N SER A 8 38.08 7.41 -17.20
CA SER A 8 38.02 7.53 -15.75
C SER A 8 37.30 8.83 -15.38
N MET A 9 36.22 8.73 -14.61
CA MET A 9 35.54 9.89 -14.02
C MET A 9 36.12 10.20 -12.65
N THR A 10 36.85 11.30 -12.53
CA THR A 10 37.36 11.83 -11.27
C THR A 10 36.31 12.71 -10.61
N TRP A 11 35.96 12.39 -9.38
CA TRP A 11 35.11 13.21 -8.52
C TRP A 11 35.92 14.33 -7.88
N ALA A 12 35.57 15.58 -8.16
CA ALA A 12 36.15 16.75 -7.49
C ALA A 12 35.28 17.08 -6.24
N TRP A 13 35.95 17.11 -5.10
CA TRP A 13 35.38 17.55 -3.82
C TRP A 13 35.31 19.08 -3.78
N MET A 14 34.13 19.66 -3.55
CA MET A 14 33.95 21.05 -3.19
C MET A 14 33.77 21.19 -1.66
N PRO A 15 34.46 22.13 -0.99
CA PRO A 15 34.26 22.31 0.44
C PRO A 15 33.06 23.20 0.75
N LEU A 16 32.26 22.80 1.75
CA LEU A 16 31.22 23.61 2.36
C LEU A 16 31.80 24.80 3.11
N LEU A 17 31.39 26.01 2.76
CA LEU A 17 31.63 27.22 3.57
C LEU A 17 30.52 27.31 4.64
N ALA A 18 30.93 27.22 5.92
CA ALA A 18 30.08 27.51 7.06
C ALA A 18 29.96 29.02 7.26
N ILE A 19 28.75 29.58 7.18
CA ILE A 19 28.49 30.98 7.53
C ILE A 19 28.01 31.01 9.00
N CYS A 20 28.87 31.55 9.89
CA CYS A 20 28.52 31.90 11.25
C CYS A 20 27.74 33.22 11.25
N VAL A 21 26.46 33.18 11.71
CA VAL A 21 25.73 34.41 12.04
C VAL A 21 25.90 34.69 13.53
N VAL A 22 26.55 35.79 13.85
CA VAL A 22 26.68 36.32 15.21
C VAL A 22 25.46 37.20 15.48
N VAL A 23 24.63 36.80 16.47
CA VAL A 23 23.55 37.64 16.99
C VAL A 23 24.07 38.39 18.22
N THR A 24 24.18 39.71 18.13
CA THR A 24 24.48 40.61 19.24
C THR A 24 23.22 40.91 20.06
N CYS A 25 23.26 40.56 21.35
CA CYS A 25 22.28 40.97 22.35
C CYS A 25 22.52 42.45 22.74
N ALA A 26 21.48 43.23 22.57
CA ALA A 26 21.44 44.59 23.18
C ALA A 26 20.66 44.53 24.52
N LEU A 27 21.33 44.88 25.57
CA LEU A 27 20.78 45.09 26.92
C LEU A 27 20.04 46.43 26.97
N CYS A 28 18.76 46.42 27.33
CA CYS A 28 18.03 47.59 27.80
C CYS A 28 17.60 47.38 29.25
N THR A 29 18.08 48.24 30.11
CA THR A 29 17.77 48.36 31.54
C THR A 29 16.51 49.17 31.76
N GLY A 30 15.66 48.71 32.67
CA GLY A 30 14.94 49.52 33.66
C GLY A 30 13.54 49.99 33.30
N CYS A 31 12.55 49.44 33.99
CA CYS A 31 11.58 50.25 34.79
C CYS A 31 10.74 49.34 35.67
N SER A 32 10.73 49.65 36.94
CA SER A 32 9.96 48.99 37.99
C SER A 32 8.55 49.52 38.02
N ALA A 33 7.55 48.63 37.89
CA ALA A 33 6.16 48.94 38.28
C ALA A 33 5.58 47.78 39.07
N LYS A 34 5.29 48.01 40.32
CA LYS A 34 4.55 47.10 41.20
C LYS A 34 3.10 47.04 40.72
N THR A 35 2.62 45.84 40.43
CA THR A 35 1.18 45.57 40.36
C THR A 35 0.88 44.20 40.98
N ALA A 36 -0.27 44.18 41.63
CA ALA A 36 -0.76 43.18 42.55
C ALA A 36 -0.85 41.76 42.01
N SER A 37 -0.47 40.78 42.83
CA SER A 37 -0.65 39.36 42.58
C SER A 37 -2.13 38.98 42.66
N SER A 38 -2.73 38.59 41.55
CA SER A 38 -3.88 37.71 41.55
C SER A 38 -3.36 36.31 41.18
N SER A 39 -3.33 35.40 42.13
CA SER A 39 -2.99 33.99 41.91
C SER A 39 -4.15 33.31 41.20
N SER A 40 -4.13 33.32 39.87
CA SER A 40 -4.89 32.35 39.12
C SER A 40 -4.01 31.09 38.98
N THR A 41 -4.26 30.07 39.78
CA THR A 41 -3.76 28.74 39.56
C THR A 41 -4.34 28.24 38.25
N SER A 42 -3.62 28.44 37.14
CA SER A 42 -3.91 27.72 35.90
C SER A 42 -3.57 26.25 36.15
N LYS A 43 -4.60 25.42 36.36
CA LYS A 43 -4.45 23.97 36.29
C LYS A 43 -3.76 23.67 34.97
N ALA A 44 -2.60 23.01 35.01
CA ALA A 44 -1.98 22.45 33.81
C ALA A 44 -3.03 21.60 33.09
N PRO A 45 -3.11 21.62 31.74
CA PRO A 45 -4.06 20.79 31.04
C PRO A 45 -3.81 19.34 31.45
N GLU A 46 -4.84 18.69 31.97
CA GLU A 46 -4.82 17.27 32.33
C GLU A 46 -4.42 16.51 31.07
N LYS A 47 -3.33 15.75 31.17
CA LYS A 47 -2.82 14.96 30.05
C LYS A 47 -3.92 13.95 29.71
N ALA A 48 -4.51 14.05 28.50
CA ALA A 48 -5.54 13.12 28.05
C ALA A 48 -5.05 11.67 28.27
N ARG A 49 -5.93 10.85 28.83
CA ARG A 49 -5.62 9.44 29.02
C ARG A 49 -5.53 8.76 27.65
N PRO A 50 -4.73 7.69 27.48
CA PRO A 50 -4.67 6.94 26.22
C PRO A 50 -6.04 6.51 25.70
N GLU A 51 -6.96 6.13 26.58
CA GLU A 51 -8.34 5.77 26.25
C GLU A 51 -9.21 6.92 25.76
N ASP A 52 -8.83 8.17 26.04
CA ASP A 52 -9.53 9.37 25.57
C ASP A 52 -8.97 9.88 24.23
N ASN A 53 -7.92 9.24 23.71
CA ASN A 53 -7.31 9.58 22.43
C ASN A 53 -7.87 8.66 21.32
N PRO A 54 -8.75 9.16 20.42
CA PRO A 54 -9.30 8.36 19.33
C PRO A 54 -8.22 7.85 18.33
N ALA A 55 -6.98 8.32 18.45
CA ALA A 55 -5.86 7.85 17.65
C ALA A 55 -5.23 6.55 18.20
N VAL A 56 -5.50 6.16 19.44
CA VAL A 56 -5.09 4.87 20.00
C VAL A 56 -6.22 3.87 19.76
N MET A 57 -6.42 3.50 18.51
CA MET A 57 -7.37 2.44 18.18
C MET A 57 -6.64 1.10 18.28
N LEU A 58 -7.07 0.29 19.25
CA LEU A 58 -6.68 -1.12 19.33
C LEU A 58 -7.12 -1.85 18.05
N PRO A 59 -6.49 -2.99 17.70
CA PRO A 59 -7.00 -3.87 16.66
C PRO A 59 -8.49 -4.13 16.87
N VAL A 60 -9.28 -4.00 15.79
CA VAL A 60 -10.74 -4.21 15.89
C VAL A 60 -11.14 -5.65 15.61
N ASN A 61 -10.20 -6.46 15.14
CA ASN A 61 -10.40 -7.86 14.84
C ASN A 61 -9.26 -8.71 15.41
N THR A 62 -9.57 -9.97 15.69
CA THR A 62 -8.57 -11.04 15.84
C THR A 62 -8.59 -11.87 14.58
N TYR A 63 -7.42 -12.32 14.16
CA TYR A 63 -7.22 -13.10 12.94
C TYR A 63 -6.53 -14.41 13.29
N GLU A 64 -7.14 -15.54 12.96
CA GLU A 64 -6.59 -16.87 13.19
C GLU A 64 -6.29 -17.54 11.84
N LEU A 65 -5.03 -17.94 11.63
CA LEU A 65 -4.61 -18.61 10.41
C LEU A 65 -5.39 -19.90 10.23
N ALA A 66 -6.14 -19.99 9.13
CA ALA A 66 -6.97 -21.15 8.79
C ALA A 66 -6.31 -22.07 7.74
N GLY A 67 -5.31 -21.58 7.02
CA GLY A 67 -4.57 -22.34 6.02
C GLY A 67 -4.11 -21.48 4.85
N SER A 68 -3.42 -22.10 3.90
CA SER A 68 -2.97 -21.47 2.66
C SER A 68 -3.25 -22.36 1.45
N VAL A 69 -3.26 -21.76 0.27
CA VAL A 69 -3.41 -22.42 -1.02
C VAL A 69 -2.49 -21.79 -2.07
N GLY A 70 -1.81 -22.62 -2.85
CA GLY A 70 -0.98 -22.16 -3.97
C GLY A 70 -1.84 -21.60 -5.11
N VAL A 71 -1.41 -20.49 -5.72
CA VAL A 71 -2.12 -19.78 -6.79
C VAL A 71 -1.18 -19.37 -7.91
N ASP A 72 -1.76 -19.11 -9.09
CA ASP A 72 -1.07 -18.52 -10.23
C ASP A 72 -1.23 -16.99 -10.20
N GLY A 73 -0.26 -16.31 -9.61
CA GLY A 73 -0.23 -14.86 -9.48
C GLY A 73 0.47 -14.42 -8.20
N ARG A 74 1.07 -13.25 -8.23
CA ARG A 74 1.95 -12.79 -7.17
C ARG A 74 1.69 -11.38 -6.68
N GLN A 75 0.61 -10.72 -7.11
CA GLN A 75 0.41 -9.30 -6.81
C GLN A 75 -0.86 -9.03 -6.00
N GLY A 76 -2.02 -9.40 -6.47
CA GLY A 76 -3.27 -9.08 -5.82
C GLY A 76 -4.22 -10.26 -5.71
N VAL A 77 -5.14 -10.16 -4.76
CA VAL A 77 -6.24 -11.11 -4.59
C VAL A 77 -7.53 -10.38 -4.26
N CYS A 78 -8.63 -10.73 -4.93
CA CYS A 78 -9.95 -10.22 -4.58
C CYS A 78 -11.04 -11.29 -4.71
N CYS A 79 -12.24 -11.01 -4.19
CA CYS A 79 -13.34 -11.97 -4.24
C CYS A 79 -14.72 -11.29 -4.33
N GLU A 80 -15.61 -11.89 -5.11
CA GLU A 80 -17.02 -11.52 -5.17
C GLU A 80 -17.87 -12.75 -5.53
N GLY A 81 -19.02 -12.90 -4.88
CA GLY A 81 -19.93 -14.01 -5.15
C GLY A 81 -19.24 -15.37 -4.97
N ASP A 82 -19.21 -16.19 -6.02
CA ASP A 82 -18.69 -17.55 -6.00
C ASP A 82 -17.25 -17.66 -6.52
N TYR A 83 -16.53 -16.55 -6.65
CA TYR A 83 -15.23 -16.53 -7.30
C TYR A 83 -14.19 -15.76 -6.53
N TYR A 84 -12.93 -16.14 -6.78
CA TYR A 84 -11.72 -15.40 -6.44
C TYR A 84 -10.99 -15.00 -7.72
N TRP A 85 -10.29 -13.89 -7.68
CA TRP A 85 -9.35 -13.48 -8.74
C TRP A 85 -7.99 -13.21 -8.13
N VAL A 86 -6.95 -13.56 -8.88
CA VAL A 86 -5.56 -13.33 -8.49
C VAL A 86 -4.84 -12.68 -9.66
N SER A 87 -4.07 -11.64 -9.41
CA SER A 87 -3.18 -11.04 -10.39
C SER A 87 -1.74 -11.52 -10.21
N GLY A 88 -1.08 -11.76 -11.33
CA GLY A 88 0.37 -11.72 -11.42
C GLY A 88 0.80 -10.40 -12.06
N SER A 89 2.10 -10.10 -12.08
CA SER A 89 2.60 -8.88 -12.73
C SER A 89 2.18 -8.75 -14.20
N THR A 90 1.88 -9.88 -14.88
CA THR A 90 1.50 -9.93 -16.31
C THR A 90 0.37 -10.92 -16.59
N THR A 91 -0.42 -11.29 -15.58
CA THR A 91 -1.49 -12.29 -15.73
C THR A 91 -2.68 -11.94 -14.86
N LEU A 92 -3.87 -12.42 -15.24
CA LEU A 92 -5.08 -12.41 -14.41
C LEU A 92 -5.64 -13.82 -14.39
N THR A 93 -5.95 -14.34 -13.20
CA THR A 93 -6.47 -15.71 -13.02
C THR A 93 -7.72 -15.68 -12.17
N LYS A 94 -8.75 -16.43 -12.59
CA LYS A 94 -10.02 -16.59 -11.88
C LYS A 94 -10.14 -18.00 -11.33
N TYR A 95 -10.58 -18.13 -10.08
CA TYR A 95 -10.80 -19.39 -9.37
C TYR A 95 -12.24 -19.52 -8.87
N ASP A 96 -12.71 -20.76 -8.73
CA ASP A 96 -13.92 -21.06 -7.97
C ASP A 96 -13.67 -21.04 -6.45
N ARG A 97 -14.71 -21.29 -5.65
CA ARG A 97 -14.59 -21.34 -4.17
C ARG A 97 -13.73 -22.48 -3.62
N ASN A 98 -13.39 -23.46 -4.45
CA ASN A 98 -12.47 -24.57 -4.11
C ASN A 98 -11.03 -24.32 -4.61
N TRP A 99 -10.77 -23.11 -5.11
CA TRP A 99 -9.49 -22.73 -5.73
C TRP A 99 -9.15 -23.52 -6.98
N ASN A 100 -10.14 -24.07 -7.69
CA ASN A 100 -9.91 -24.58 -9.03
C ASN A 100 -9.88 -23.42 -10.01
N MET A 101 -8.85 -23.38 -10.87
CA MET A 101 -8.75 -22.36 -11.92
C MET A 101 -9.89 -22.53 -12.92
N VAL A 102 -10.65 -21.48 -13.19
CA VAL A 102 -11.77 -21.49 -14.14
C VAL A 102 -11.51 -20.63 -15.38
N ALA A 103 -10.65 -19.65 -15.27
CA ALA A 103 -10.21 -18.81 -16.40
C ALA A 103 -8.83 -18.18 -16.11
N GLN A 104 -8.07 -17.90 -17.18
CA GLN A 104 -6.83 -17.18 -17.10
C GLN A 104 -6.63 -16.30 -18.32
N ASN A 105 -6.11 -15.08 -18.13
CA ASN A 105 -5.65 -14.18 -19.18
C ASN A 105 -4.12 -14.01 -19.05
N LEU A 106 -3.38 -14.53 -20.03
CA LEU A 106 -1.91 -14.44 -20.13
C LEU A 106 -1.44 -13.24 -20.95
N LYS A 107 -2.37 -12.43 -21.46
CA LYS A 107 -2.10 -11.22 -22.25
C LYS A 107 -3.00 -10.07 -21.76
N PRO A 108 -2.92 -9.71 -20.47
CA PRO A 108 -3.83 -8.71 -19.89
C PRO A 108 -3.64 -7.32 -20.51
N PHE A 109 -2.49 -7.05 -21.10
CA PHE A 109 -2.18 -5.73 -21.69
C PHE A 109 -2.71 -5.54 -23.12
N ASP A 110 -3.35 -6.56 -23.71
CA ASP A 110 -3.99 -6.42 -25.00
C ASP A 110 -5.11 -5.37 -24.93
N GLY A 111 -5.07 -4.36 -25.82
CA GLY A 111 -6.07 -3.30 -25.88
C GLY A 111 -5.71 -2.00 -25.11
N TYR A 112 -4.60 -1.96 -24.39
CA TYR A 112 -4.13 -0.71 -23.81
C TYR A 112 -3.66 0.27 -24.88
N THR A 113 -4.01 1.54 -24.72
CA THR A 113 -3.54 2.61 -25.59
C THR A 113 -2.29 3.32 -25.05
N ILE A 114 -2.04 3.19 -23.76
CA ILE A 114 -0.86 3.69 -23.06
C ILE A 114 -0.09 2.47 -22.55
N GLU A 115 1.18 2.40 -22.89
CA GLU A 115 2.05 1.26 -22.59
C GLU A 115 2.15 0.98 -21.08
N VAL A 116 1.92 -0.27 -20.72
CA VAL A 116 2.10 -0.82 -19.37
C VAL A 116 2.82 -2.17 -19.47
N ASN A 117 3.48 -2.59 -18.41
CA ASN A 117 4.16 -3.88 -18.33
C ASN A 117 3.93 -4.60 -16.99
N HIS A 118 3.18 -3.95 -16.09
CA HIS A 118 3.01 -4.43 -14.73
C HIS A 118 1.56 -4.21 -14.25
N ILE A 119 1.04 -5.23 -13.59
CA ILE A 119 -0.18 -5.22 -12.79
C ILE A 119 0.26 -5.35 -11.33
N GLY A 120 -0.26 -4.49 -10.47
CA GLY A 120 -0.17 -4.63 -9.02
C GLY A 120 -1.41 -5.34 -8.44
N ASP A 121 -1.98 -4.76 -7.41
CA ASP A 121 -3.16 -5.28 -6.73
C ASP A 121 -4.43 -5.15 -7.56
N ILE A 122 -5.47 -5.88 -7.15
CA ILE A 122 -6.78 -5.94 -7.82
C ILE A 122 -7.93 -5.91 -6.81
N ASP A 123 -9.04 -5.34 -7.19
CA ASP A 123 -10.31 -5.45 -6.48
C ASP A 123 -11.47 -5.68 -7.44
N VAL A 124 -12.62 -6.14 -6.94
CA VAL A 124 -13.78 -6.48 -7.76
C VAL A 124 -15.05 -5.84 -7.23
N TRP A 125 -15.85 -5.28 -8.14
CA TRP A 125 -17.17 -4.75 -7.83
C TRP A 125 -18.12 -4.92 -9.01
N GLN A 126 -19.28 -5.54 -8.76
CA GLN A 126 -20.29 -5.85 -9.78
C GLN A 126 -19.74 -6.61 -10.98
N ASN A 127 -18.90 -7.63 -10.71
CA ASN A 127 -18.23 -8.43 -11.72
C ASN A 127 -17.32 -7.62 -12.68
N GLU A 128 -16.91 -6.42 -12.29
CA GLU A 128 -15.84 -5.65 -12.91
C GLU A 128 -14.61 -5.73 -12.03
N LEU A 129 -13.50 -6.17 -12.63
CA LEU A 129 -12.21 -6.29 -11.95
C LEU A 129 -11.44 -4.98 -12.15
N TYR A 130 -11.17 -4.27 -11.06
CA TYR A 130 -10.37 -3.06 -11.02
C TYR A 130 -8.93 -3.42 -10.75
N VAL A 131 -8.03 -2.91 -11.54
CA VAL A 131 -6.63 -3.33 -11.60
C VAL A 131 -5.75 -2.09 -11.57
N SER A 132 -4.78 -2.04 -10.68
CA SER A 132 -3.69 -1.08 -10.75
C SER A 132 -2.71 -1.52 -11.84
N ALA A 133 -2.49 -0.67 -12.85
CA ALA A 133 -1.65 -0.99 -13.98
C ALA A 133 -0.68 0.16 -14.27
N GLU A 134 0.56 -0.18 -14.60
CA GLU A 134 1.60 0.80 -14.89
C GLU A 134 2.73 0.23 -15.75
N TYR A 135 3.63 1.08 -16.17
CA TYR A 135 4.94 0.66 -16.64
C TYR A 135 5.93 0.79 -15.48
N PHE A 136 6.39 -0.34 -14.96
CA PHE A 136 7.30 -0.39 -13.82
C PHE A 136 8.65 -0.98 -14.22
N MET A 137 9.75 -0.34 -13.76
CA MET A 137 11.11 -0.80 -13.98
C MET A 137 12.06 -0.23 -12.93
N ASP A 138 12.80 -1.12 -12.26
CA ASP A 138 13.84 -0.77 -11.28
C ASP A 138 13.36 0.24 -10.21
N GLY A 139 12.18 0.01 -9.63
CA GLY A 139 11.60 0.86 -8.59
C GLY A 139 10.93 2.14 -9.10
N VAL A 140 10.79 2.31 -10.40
CA VAL A 140 10.18 3.50 -11.01
C VAL A 140 8.91 3.13 -11.78
N GLY A 141 7.78 3.68 -11.34
CA GLY A 141 6.49 3.60 -12.04
C GLY A 141 6.27 4.77 -12.99
N LYS A 142 5.55 4.55 -14.06
CA LYS A 142 5.01 5.55 -14.98
C LYS A 142 3.79 5.02 -15.72
N ASN A 143 3.06 5.88 -16.39
CA ASN A 143 1.87 5.50 -17.15
C ASN A 143 0.80 4.82 -16.27
N ILE A 144 0.69 5.22 -15.03
CA ILE A 144 -0.27 4.68 -14.06
C ILE A 144 -1.68 4.75 -14.62
N GLN A 145 -2.45 3.69 -14.49
CA GLN A 145 -3.83 3.60 -14.94
C GLN A 145 -4.66 2.76 -13.96
N ILE A 146 -5.90 3.12 -13.78
CA ILE A 146 -6.92 2.20 -13.28
C ILE A 146 -7.47 1.48 -14.49
N ALA A 147 -7.26 0.19 -14.59
CA ALA A 147 -7.82 -0.63 -15.66
C ALA A 147 -9.02 -1.42 -15.14
N VAL A 148 -10.04 -1.56 -15.97
CA VAL A 148 -11.27 -2.30 -15.64
C VAL A 148 -11.44 -3.42 -16.63
N TYR A 149 -11.52 -4.65 -16.10
CA TYR A 149 -11.74 -5.87 -16.87
C TYR A 149 -13.11 -6.45 -16.59
N ASP A 150 -13.61 -7.25 -17.50
CA ASP A 150 -14.77 -8.09 -17.26
C ASP A 150 -14.37 -9.27 -16.37
N GLY A 151 -15.02 -9.42 -15.22
CA GLY A 151 -14.68 -10.44 -14.24
C GLY A 151 -14.94 -11.88 -14.69
N ASN A 152 -15.68 -12.12 -15.79
CA ASN A 152 -15.89 -13.45 -16.32
C ASN A 152 -14.89 -13.80 -17.42
N THR A 153 -14.67 -12.89 -18.35
CA THR A 153 -13.82 -13.12 -19.52
C THR A 153 -12.37 -12.68 -19.30
N LEU A 154 -12.11 -11.90 -18.27
CA LEU A 154 -10.83 -11.28 -17.97
C LEU A 154 -10.29 -10.40 -19.11
N GLN A 155 -11.20 -9.88 -19.96
CA GLN A 155 -10.84 -8.98 -21.06
C GLN A 155 -10.94 -7.53 -20.62
N LEU A 156 -10.00 -6.69 -21.08
CA LEU A 156 -10.01 -5.25 -20.81
C LEU A 156 -11.28 -4.61 -21.36
N LYS A 157 -11.96 -3.85 -20.52
CA LYS A 157 -13.17 -3.06 -20.91
C LYS A 157 -12.82 -1.60 -21.13
N ARG A 158 -12.03 -1.01 -20.24
CA ARG A 158 -11.65 0.41 -20.27
C ARG A 158 -10.47 0.68 -19.35
N THR A 159 -9.81 1.80 -19.56
CA THR A 159 -8.81 2.34 -18.64
C THR A 159 -9.17 3.77 -18.26
N PHE A 160 -8.82 4.16 -17.04
CA PHE A 160 -8.86 5.54 -16.60
C PHE A 160 -7.42 6.05 -16.48
N PRO A 161 -7.07 7.10 -17.22
CA PRO A 161 -5.72 7.62 -17.20
C PRO A 161 -5.38 8.26 -15.86
N PHE A 162 -4.14 8.20 -15.51
CA PHE A 162 -3.54 8.87 -14.38
C PHE A 162 -3.65 10.41 -14.49
N GLU A 163 -3.89 11.05 -13.33
CA GLU A 163 -3.83 12.51 -13.21
C GLU A 163 -2.43 12.94 -12.68
N PRO A 164 -1.57 13.54 -13.51
CA PRO A 164 -0.23 13.92 -13.09
C PRO A 164 -0.19 14.88 -11.90
N ALA A 165 -1.24 15.72 -11.71
CA ALA A 165 -1.34 16.63 -10.59
C ALA A 165 -1.53 15.92 -9.23
N SER A 166 -1.84 14.60 -9.22
CA SER A 166 -1.89 13.80 -8.00
C SER A 166 -0.53 13.69 -7.33
N GLY A 167 0.55 13.69 -8.12
CA GLY A 167 1.90 13.42 -7.66
C GLY A 167 2.15 11.96 -7.29
N GLN A 168 1.25 11.04 -7.69
CA GLN A 168 1.45 9.60 -7.52
C GLN A 168 2.57 9.12 -8.45
N LEU A 169 3.52 8.33 -7.95
CA LEU A 169 4.70 7.90 -8.70
C LEU A 169 4.67 6.42 -9.09
N GLU A 170 3.77 5.65 -8.48
CA GLU A 170 3.63 4.22 -8.67
C GLU A 170 2.26 3.77 -8.13
N CYS A 171 1.78 2.57 -8.46
CA CYS A 171 0.48 2.07 -8.02
C CYS A 171 0.52 0.58 -7.64
N SER A 172 0.96 0.28 -6.42
CA SER A 172 0.95 -1.07 -5.87
C SER A 172 -0.45 -1.57 -5.55
N GLY A 173 -1.23 -0.80 -4.78
CA GLY A 173 -2.54 -1.23 -4.28
C GLY A 173 -3.73 -0.49 -4.88
N ILE A 174 -4.88 -1.19 -4.97
CA ILE A 174 -6.16 -0.63 -5.42
C ILE A 174 -7.34 -1.22 -4.63
N ALA A 175 -8.29 -0.39 -4.24
CA ALA A 175 -9.53 -0.82 -3.58
C ALA A 175 -10.75 -0.07 -4.09
N VAL A 176 -11.87 -0.75 -4.25
CA VAL A 176 -13.16 -0.15 -4.56
C VAL A 176 -13.94 0.11 -3.28
N ASP A 177 -14.26 1.37 -3.02
CA ASP A 177 -15.17 1.81 -1.98
C ASP A 177 -16.49 2.22 -2.63
N ALA A 178 -17.36 1.24 -2.82
CA ALA A 178 -18.64 1.44 -3.49
C ALA A 178 -19.56 2.39 -2.70
N ASP A 179 -19.51 2.36 -1.38
CA ASP A 179 -20.32 3.21 -0.50
C ASP A 179 -19.91 4.69 -0.62
N ALA A 180 -18.62 4.95 -0.73
CA ALA A 180 -18.08 6.29 -0.97
C ALA A 180 -18.04 6.67 -2.47
N GLY A 181 -18.37 5.75 -3.38
CA GLY A 181 -18.28 5.95 -4.83
C GLY A 181 -16.86 6.21 -5.31
N ALA A 182 -15.88 5.59 -4.69
CA ALA A 182 -14.46 5.85 -4.90
C ALA A 182 -13.68 4.59 -5.29
N VAL A 183 -12.57 4.81 -5.99
CA VAL A 183 -11.45 3.88 -6.09
C VAL A 183 -10.28 4.50 -5.35
N TRP A 184 -9.72 3.76 -4.42
CA TRP A 184 -8.52 4.16 -3.70
C TRP A 184 -7.30 3.47 -4.28
N MET A 185 -6.18 4.19 -4.33
CA MET A 185 -4.87 3.65 -4.72
C MET A 185 -3.81 4.04 -3.70
N CYS A 186 -2.78 3.23 -3.57
CA CYS A 186 -1.58 3.55 -2.81
C CYS A 186 -0.32 3.35 -3.67
N SER A 187 0.82 3.72 -3.14
CA SER A 187 2.13 3.55 -3.77
C SER A 187 3.06 2.78 -2.86
N TRP A 188 3.78 1.83 -3.43
CA TRP A 188 4.88 1.12 -2.80
C TRP A 188 6.11 2.02 -2.62
N VAL A 189 6.43 2.88 -3.60
CA VAL A 189 7.57 3.80 -3.50
C VAL A 189 7.40 4.75 -2.31
N GLY A 190 8.43 4.81 -1.49
CA GLY A 190 8.50 5.63 -0.29
C GLY A 190 8.50 7.13 -0.55
N GLU A 191 8.93 7.90 0.45
CA GLU A 191 9.04 9.35 0.44
C GLU A 191 7.69 10.04 0.22
N GLU A 192 7.55 10.83 -0.85
CA GLU A 192 6.37 11.67 -1.03
C GLU A 192 5.15 10.86 -1.47
N SER A 193 5.29 9.95 -2.45
CA SER A 193 4.16 9.21 -3.01
C SER A 193 3.55 8.19 -2.03
N GLY A 194 4.38 7.43 -1.33
CA GLY A 194 3.95 6.43 -0.35
C GLY A 194 3.31 7.01 0.91
N ARG A 195 3.24 8.34 1.05
CA ARG A 195 2.59 9.00 2.20
C ARG A 195 1.10 9.24 2.02
N TYR A 196 0.55 8.95 0.83
CA TYR A 196 -0.82 9.30 0.49
C TYR A 196 -1.63 8.10 0.02
N LEU A 197 -2.92 8.14 0.33
CA LEU A 197 -3.95 7.38 -0.34
C LEU A 197 -4.60 8.28 -1.39
N TYR A 198 -4.66 7.82 -2.63
CA TYR A 198 -5.17 8.58 -3.78
C TYR A 198 -6.59 8.17 -4.08
N ARG A 199 -7.48 9.15 -4.22
CA ARG A 199 -8.90 8.94 -4.45
C ARG A 199 -9.29 9.29 -5.86
N TYR A 200 -9.96 8.35 -6.52
CA TYR A 200 -10.54 8.52 -7.85
C TYR A 200 -12.03 8.21 -7.80
N ASN A 201 -12.81 8.86 -8.67
CA ASN A 201 -14.23 8.61 -8.79
C ASN A 201 -14.48 7.24 -9.45
N LEU A 202 -15.28 6.39 -8.80
CA LEU A 202 -15.54 5.01 -9.25
C LEU A 202 -16.18 4.93 -10.65
N LYS A 203 -17.02 5.90 -11.03
CA LYS A 203 -17.73 5.89 -12.32
C LYS A 203 -16.94 6.53 -13.45
N THR A 204 -16.24 7.62 -13.15
CA THR A 204 -15.60 8.44 -14.17
C THR A 204 -14.09 8.25 -14.25
N GLY A 205 -13.47 7.65 -13.21
CA GLY A 205 -12.03 7.57 -13.05
C GLY A 205 -11.35 8.91 -12.78
N ALA A 206 -12.12 9.99 -12.59
CA ALA A 206 -11.55 11.30 -12.33
C ALA A 206 -10.86 11.33 -10.96
N TYR A 207 -9.68 11.92 -10.90
CA TYR A 207 -8.97 12.17 -9.65
C TYR A 207 -9.75 13.16 -8.77
N GLU A 208 -10.00 12.80 -7.51
CA GLU A 208 -10.76 13.61 -6.56
C GLU A 208 -9.91 14.18 -5.42
N GLY A 209 -8.65 13.76 -5.31
CA GLY A 209 -7.74 14.23 -4.29
C GLY A 209 -6.93 13.12 -3.64
N LYS A 210 -6.13 13.49 -2.65
CA LYS A 210 -5.34 12.54 -1.86
C LYS A 210 -5.44 12.83 -0.38
N VAL A 211 -5.27 11.80 0.44
CA VAL A 211 -5.36 11.83 1.90
C VAL A 211 -3.99 11.49 2.46
N HIS A 212 -3.41 12.39 3.25
CA HIS A 212 -2.11 12.16 3.89
C HIS A 212 -2.27 11.18 5.06
N MET A 213 -1.53 10.10 5.01
CA MET A 213 -1.44 9.13 6.12
C MET A 213 -0.53 9.69 7.21
N GLN A 214 -1.05 9.84 8.41
CA GLN A 214 -0.24 10.17 9.58
C GLN A 214 0.34 8.88 10.14
N MET A 215 1.69 8.83 10.22
CA MET A 215 2.49 7.62 10.40
C MET A 215 2.27 6.64 9.22
N PRO A 216 2.69 7.04 7.99
CA PRO A 216 2.52 6.20 6.82
C PRO A 216 3.35 4.91 6.96
N PRO A 217 2.73 3.73 6.73
CA PRO A 217 3.50 2.51 6.61
C PRO A 217 4.47 2.59 5.43
N GLN A 218 5.57 1.86 5.51
CA GLN A 218 6.51 1.75 4.40
C GLN A 218 6.09 0.60 3.49
N TRP A 219 6.41 0.70 2.21
CA TRP A 219 6.31 -0.40 1.26
C TRP A 219 4.89 -1.01 1.18
N LEU A 220 3.87 -0.17 1.03
CA LEU A 220 2.49 -0.63 0.86
C LEU A 220 2.36 -1.46 -0.43
N GLN A 221 1.78 -2.66 -0.32
CA GLN A 221 1.60 -3.59 -1.43
C GLN A 221 0.13 -3.72 -1.84
N GLY A 222 -0.76 -3.89 -0.90
CA GLY A 222 -2.17 -4.07 -1.16
C GLY A 222 -3.07 -3.18 -0.30
N ILE A 223 -4.30 -2.96 -0.77
CA ILE A 223 -5.30 -2.17 -0.06
C ILE A 223 -6.70 -2.76 -0.32
N ALA A 224 -7.53 -2.86 0.72
CA ALA A 224 -8.90 -3.35 0.62
C ALA A 224 -9.88 -2.56 1.48
N CYS A 225 -11.12 -2.42 1.00
CA CYS A 225 -12.23 -1.83 1.75
C CYS A 225 -13.01 -2.88 2.54
N TYR A 226 -13.06 -2.71 3.88
CA TYR A 226 -13.86 -3.57 4.72
C TYR A 226 -14.42 -2.80 5.92
N ASP A 227 -15.74 -2.94 6.15
CA ASP A 227 -16.42 -2.36 7.33
C ASP A 227 -16.19 -0.84 7.51
N GLY A 228 -16.19 -0.08 6.40
CA GLY A 228 -15.98 1.37 6.39
C GLY A 228 -14.54 1.82 6.68
N CYS A 229 -13.59 0.89 6.63
CA CYS A 229 -12.16 1.15 6.77
C CYS A 229 -11.40 0.70 5.53
N LEU A 230 -10.23 1.30 5.30
CA LEU A 230 -9.20 0.80 4.40
C LEU A 230 -8.19 -0.01 5.21
N TYR A 231 -7.91 -1.20 4.75
CA TYR A 231 -6.87 -2.10 5.28
C TYR A 231 -5.74 -2.17 4.26
N MET A 232 -4.52 -2.19 4.74
CA MET A 232 -3.33 -2.10 3.90
C MET A 232 -2.30 -3.14 4.35
N THR A 233 -1.79 -3.94 3.43
CA THR A 233 -0.61 -4.76 3.63
C THR A 233 0.65 -3.94 3.34
N ALA A 234 1.68 -4.13 4.14
CA ALA A 234 2.97 -3.49 3.97
C ALA A 234 4.09 -4.52 4.08
N ASP A 235 5.00 -4.51 3.12
CA ASP A 235 6.23 -5.31 3.06
C ASP A 235 7.34 -4.59 3.86
N ASP A 236 6.97 -4.21 5.10
CA ASP A 236 7.81 -3.41 6.01
C ASP A 236 8.58 -4.27 7.02
N GLY A 237 8.50 -5.58 6.89
CA GLY A 237 9.34 -6.54 7.58
C GLY A 237 10.73 -6.68 6.96
N ALA A 238 11.56 -7.53 7.55
CA ALA A 238 12.89 -7.86 7.04
C ALA A 238 13.19 -9.34 7.26
N ALA A 239 13.15 -10.12 6.18
CA ALA A 239 13.35 -11.56 6.25
C ALA A 239 14.72 -11.94 6.83
N ASP A 240 15.77 -11.21 6.50
CA ASP A 240 17.13 -11.44 6.99
C ASP A 240 17.27 -11.16 8.49
N ASP A 241 16.44 -10.29 9.06
CA ASP A 241 16.40 -9.95 10.48
C ASP A 241 15.26 -10.68 11.23
N ASN A 242 14.51 -11.55 10.52
CA ASN A 242 13.34 -12.27 11.02
C ASN A 242 12.21 -11.34 11.50
N GLU A 243 12.07 -10.17 10.92
CA GLU A 243 11.00 -9.21 11.17
C GLU A 243 9.80 -9.51 10.27
N PRO A 244 8.58 -9.60 10.82
CA PRO A 244 7.37 -9.89 10.05
C PRO A 244 6.80 -8.64 9.38
N ASP A 245 6.02 -8.86 8.32
CA ASP A 245 5.20 -7.85 7.67
C ASP A 245 3.94 -7.52 8.47
N HIS A 246 3.27 -6.44 8.07
CA HIS A 246 2.16 -5.92 8.83
C HIS A 246 0.89 -5.66 8.00
N LEU A 247 -0.24 -5.71 8.70
CA LEU A 247 -1.54 -5.20 8.27
C LEU A 247 -1.83 -3.91 9.04
N TYR A 248 -2.13 -2.87 8.30
CA TYR A 248 -2.55 -1.57 8.85
C TYR A 248 -4.00 -1.27 8.51
N ARG A 249 -4.59 -0.34 9.25
CA ARG A 249 -5.97 0.08 9.07
C ARG A 249 -6.12 1.59 9.26
N THR A 250 -7.01 2.17 8.46
CA THR A 250 -7.46 3.55 8.64
C THR A 250 -8.94 3.70 8.29
N SER A 251 -9.58 4.71 8.85
CA SER A 251 -10.90 5.17 8.39
C SER A 251 -10.78 6.61 7.89
N ILE A 252 -11.39 6.90 6.75
CA ILE A 252 -11.33 8.21 6.12
C ILE A 252 -12.71 8.86 6.17
N LYS A 253 -12.80 9.98 6.88
CA LYS A 253 -14.04 10.77 6.94
C LYS A 253 -14.24 11.50 5.60
N PRO A 254 -15.48 11.68 5.14
CA PRO A 254 -15.76 12.49 3.95
C PRO A 254 -15.10 13.87 4.03
N GLY A 255 -14.36 14.25 2.97
CA GLY A 255 -13.65 15.53 2.89
C GLY A 255 -12.36 15.64 3.71
N ALA A 256 -11.91 14.56 4.37
CA ALA A 256 -10.65 14.57 5.10
C ALA A 256 -9.47 14.67 4.14
N THR A 257 -8.46 15.45 4.49
CA THR A 257 -7.17 15.56 3.79
C THR A 257 -6.04 14.81 4.50
N SER A 258 -6.33 14.25 5.68
CA SER A 258 -5.42 13.37 6.42
C SER A 258 -6.19 12.31 7.18
N CYS A 259 -5.52 11.20 7.47
CA CYS A 259 -6.05 10.11 8.29
C CYS A 259 -4.96 9.57 9.21
N THR A 260 -5.37 8.95 10.32
CA THR A 260 -4.48 8.23 11.22
C THR A 260 -4.46 6.76 10.84
N VAL A 261 -3.27 6.22 10.64
CA VAL A 261 -3.06 4.81 10.37
C VAL A 261 -2.71 4.08 11.67
N THR A 262 -3.30 2.93 11.89
CA THR A 262 -3.04 2.08 13.07
C THR A 262 -2.62 0.69 12.64
N LEU A 263 -1.69 0.10 13.39
CA LEU A 263 -1.33 -1.31 13.24
C LEU A 263 -2.53 -2.17 13.64
N GLU A 264 -2.97 -3.03 12.74
CA GLU A 264 -4.06 -3.97 12.96
C GLU A 264 -3.54 -5.37 13.30
N ARG A 265 -2.49 -5.84 12.59
CA ARG A 265 -1.89 -7.14 12.80
C ARG A 265 -0.42 -7.17 12.41
N THR A 266 0.37 -7.97 13.14
CA THR A 266 1.69 -8.46 12.75
C THR A 266 1.55 -9.89 12.23
N PHE A 267 2.10 -10.19 11.06
CA PHE A 267 2.05 -11.53 10.46
C PHE A 267 3.23 -12.39 10.91
N ASP A 268 3.28 -12.72 12.19
CA ASP A 268 4.33 -13.52 12.82
C ASP A 268 4.14 -15.04 12.66
N ASP A 269 3.04 -15.46 12.07
CA ASP A 269 2.65 -16.85 11.82
C ASP A 269 2.93 -17.32 10.37
N VAL A 270 3.60 -16.52 9.56
CA VAL A 270 4.03 -16.89 8.21
C VAL A 270 5.54 -16.85 8.05
N THR A 271 6.05 -17.53 7.00
CA THR A 271 7.47 -17.52 6.67
C THR A 271 7.88 -16.17 6.12
N ARG A 272 8.99 -15.61 6.60
CA ARG A 272 9.45 -14.26 6.27
C ARG A 272 10.15 -14.12 4.91
N GLN A 273 10.55 -15.24 4.29
CA GLN A 273 11.34 -15.24 3.05
C GLN A 273 10.45 -14.98 1.84
N GLY A 274 10.13 -13.73 1.58
CA GLY A 274 9.29 -13.27 0.48
C GLY A 274 8.72 -11.90 0.72
N GLU A 275 7.70 -11.56 -0.06
CA GLU A 275 6.94 -10.31 0.04
C GLU A 275 5.48 -10.60 0.40
N ILE A 276 4.90 -9.79 1.27
CA ILE A 276 3.45 -9.69 1.40
C ILE A 276 2.94 -8.86 0.22
N GLU A 277 1.74 -9.20 -0.27
CA GLU A 277 1.17 -8.59 -1.47
C GLU A 277 -0.28 -8.14 -1.19
N GLY A 278 -1.16 -8.22 -2.17
CA GLY A 278 -2.56 -7.81 -2.06
C GLY A 278 -3.38 -8.59 -1.04
N LEU A 279 -4.51 -8.03 -0.66
CA LEU A 279 -5.43 -8.60 0.32
C LEU A 279 -6.89 -8.39 -0.08
N THR A 280 -7.77 -9.21 0.47
CA THR A 280 -9.22 -9.00 0.38
C THR A 280 -9.96 -9.58 1.59
N PHE A 281 -11.19 -9.13 1.80
CA PHE A 281 -12.09 -9.65 2.83
C PHE A 281 -13.23 -10.45 2.20
N ASP A 282 -13.20 -11.77 2.35
CA ASP A 282 -14.31 -12.63 2.01
C ASP A 282 -15.40 -12.51 3.10
N LYS A 283 -16.32 -11.57 2.89
CA LYS A 283 -17.42 -11.30 3.83
C LYS A 283 -18.33 -12.50 4.01
N SER A 284 -18.49 -13.31 2.97
CA SER A 284 -19.37 -14.50 2.98
C SER A 284 -18.78 -15.63 3.83
N ALA A 285 -17.46 -15.78 3.84
CA ALA A 285 -16.74 -16.79 4.60
C ALA A 285 -16.22 -16.26 5.97
N GLY A 286 -16.33 -14.94 6.24
CA GLY A 286 -15.79 -14.31 7.43
C GLY A 286 -14.26 -14.41 7.48
N LYS A 287 -13.59 -14.22 6.35
CA LYS A 287 -12.14 -14.40 6.23
C LYS A 287 -11.44 -13.16 5.68
N LEU A 288 -10.24 -12.92 6.16
CA LEU A 288 -9.22 -12.14 5.49
C LEU A 288 -8.39 -13.10 4.63
N LEU A 289 -8.17 -12.72 3.37
CA LEU A 289 -7.26 -13.40 2.43
C LEU A 289 -6.08 -12.46 2.17
N VAL A 290 -4.86 -13.00 2.25
CA VAL A 290 -3.62 -12.25 2.01
C VAL A 290 -2.75 -13.05 1.07
N LEU A 291 -2.31 -12.44 0.00
CA LEU A 291 -1.38 -13.05 -0.94
C LEU A 291 0.06 -12.84 -0.47
N TYR A 292 0.83 -13.90 -0.50
CA TYR A 292 2.27 -13.89 -0.25
C TYR A 292 3.01 -14.51 -1.42
N ASN A 293 4.10 -13.87 -1.78
CA ASN A 293 5.03 -14.35 -2.77
C ASN A 293 6.34 -14.71 -2.09
N ARG A 294 6.60 -16.01 -1.91
CA ARG A 294 7.73 -16.52 -1.13
C ARG A 294 8.85 -17.07 -1.98
N GLY A 295 10.06 -17.09 -1.43
CA GLY A 295 11.24 -17.73 -1.98
C GLY A 295 12.11 -16.84 -2.85
N ALA A 296 11.54 -15.93 -3.64
CA ALA A 296 12.30 -14.97 -4.41
C ALA A 296 12.81 -13.82 -3.54
N ARG A 297 14.07 -13.41 -3.75
CA ARG A 297 14.61 -12.14 -3.24
C ARG A 297 14.26 -11.04 -4.23
N ILE A 298 13.47 -10.09 -3.79
CA ILE A 298 13.08 -8.94 -4.61
C ILE A 298 13.85 -7.71 -4.13
N VAL A 299 14.37 -6.93 -5.05
CA VAL A 299 15.05 -5.65 -4.77
C VAL A 299 14.56 -4.64 -5.79
N LEU A 300 13.95 -3.56 -5.32
CA LEU A 300 13.30 -2.53 -6.15
C LEU A 300 12.28 -3.15 -7.13
N GLY A 301 11.48 -4.10 -6.64
CA GLY A 301 10.49 -4.82 -7.44
C GLY A 301 11.04 -5.82 -8.45
N MET A 302 12.36 -6.08 -8.45
CA MET A 302 13.02 -6.95 -9.42
C MET A 302 13.62 -8.20 -8.77
N PRO A 303 13.39 -9.41 -9.31
CA PRO A 303 13.98 -10.64 -8.78
C PRO A 303 15.52 -10.61 -8.84
N LYS A 304 16.18 -10.92 -7.72
CA LYS A 304 17.65 -10.97 -7.57
C LYS A 304 18.14 -12.31 -7.03
N GLY A 305 17.42 -13.37 -7.31
CA GLY A 305 17.74 -14.73 -6.86
C GLY A 305 16.73 -15.23 -5.83
N PHE A 306 17.15 -16.19 -5.02
CA PHE A 306 16.29 -16.86 -4.06
C PHE A 306 16.87 -16.81 -2.65
N TYR A 307 16.01 -16.90 -1.66
CA TYR A 307 16.41 -17.17 -0.27
C TYR A 307 16.93 -18.60 -0.14
N ASP A 308 17.74 -18.85 0.89
CA ASP A 308 18.26 -20.17 1.19
C ASP A 308 17.13 -21.20 1.37
N GLY A 309 17.26 -22.33 0.67
CA GLY A 309 16.26 -23.41 0.68
C GLY A 309 15.18 -23.29 -0.39
N TYR A 310 15.21 -22.23 -1.21
CA TYR A 310 14.29 -22.05 -2.33
C TYR A 310 15.02 -22.11 -3.67
N ASP A 311 14.38 -22.74 -4.66
CA ASP A 311 14.80 -22.79 -6.05
C ASP A 311 13.80 -22.15 -7.02
N ARG A 312 12.67 -21.66 -6.48
CA ARG A 312 11.59 -21.03 -7.22
C ARG A 312 10.79 -20.09 -6.34
N GLU A 313 10.01 -19.27 -6.97
CA GLU A 313 8.95 -18.46 -6.35
C GLU A 313 7.73 -19.33 -6.04
N ILE A 314 7.08 -19.06 -4.91
CA ILE A 314 5.88 -19.77 -4.43
C ILE A 314 4.85 -18.70 -4.05
N SER A 315 3.79 -18.60 -4.83
CA SER A 315 2.68 -17.68 -4.54
C SER A 315 1.55 -18.43 -3.84
N GLU A 316 1.12 -17.91 -2.70
CA GLU A 316 0.09 -18.54 -1.87
C GLU A 316 -0.87 -17.50 -1.30
N VAL A 317 -2.15 -17.82 -1.29
CA VAL A 317 -3.15 -17.07 -0.54
C VAL A 317 -3.33 -17.69 0.84
N PHE A 318 -2.98 -16.93 1.86
CA PHE A 318 -3.22 -17.27 3.26
C PHE A 318 -4.60 -16.80 3.67
N SER A 319 -5.37 -17.65 4.34
CA SER A 319 -6.72 -17.34 4.82
C SER A 319 -6.74 -17.29 6.33
N TYR A 320 -7.32 -16.22 6.88
CA TYR A 320 -7.48 -15.98 8.31
C TYR A 320 -8.96 -15.88 8.68
N SER A 321 -9.40 -16.63 9.66
CA SER A 321 -10.73 -16.47 10.27
C SER A 321 -10.77 -15.18 11.08
N ILE A 322 -11.82 -14.37 10.91
CA ILE A 322 -11.96 -13.07 11.57
C ILE A 322 -12.92 -13.18 12.73
N THR A 323 -12.47 -12.73 13.91
CA THR A 323 -13.35 -12.49 15.07
C THR A 323 -13.34 -11.01 15.38
N LYS A 324 -14.52 -10.36 15.28
CA LYS A 324 -14.67 -8.93 15.59
C LYS A 324 -14.68 -8.71 17.10
N HIS A 325 -13.90 -7.74 17.56
CA HIS A 325 -14.03 -7.23 18.93
C HIS A 325 -15.22 -6.25 18.98
N ARG A 326 -16.10 -6.45 19.91
CA ARG A 326 -17.29 -5.60 20.14
C ARG A 326 -16.92 -4.35 20.94
#